data_dd72cf6037441a12f0bf6c5227903d26
#
_entry.id   dd72cf6037441a12f0bf6c5227903d26
#
_cell.length_a   1.000
_cell.length_b   1.000
_cell.length_c   1.000
_cell.angle_alpha   90.00
_cell.angle_beta   90.00
_cell.angle_gamma   90.00
#
_symmetry.space_group_name_H-M   'P 1'
#
loop_
_entity.id
_entity.type
_entity.pdbx_description
1 polymer ?
#
loop_
_entity_poly.entity_id
_entity_poly.type
_entity_poly.pdbx_seq_one_letter_code
_entity_poly.pdbx_strand_id
1 'polypeptide(L)'
;MENYGKEGKEDFKIVSGKVSTWEWGTELFQVPLFEQRGGFQKSVTLKAADNTEFNATPLYSYRVIKDKAIDVVFDNKHIGNGDWFMRSLEDNILEPRIYDLIKEESRKYKTDTLMADGGSLAFEKKLEDIVRTEFKDRGLDLKSFSAQLEFSDRVREKIDNRNEVNTNISVIDQKIEEQKKQNELEELKTKQALITSKGLTKEILYKQFIDKWDGKTPLYGVTPEFLKITN
;
A
#
# COMPACT_ATOMS: atom_id res chain seq x y z
N MET A 1 6.86 -21.57 -58.84
CA MET A 1 5.89 -21.23 -57.80
C MET A 1 6.33 -19.94 -57.23
N GLU A 2 5.66 -18.90 -57.63
CA GLU A 2 5.86 -17.61 -56.98
C GLU A 2 5.24 -17.73 -55.60
N ASN A 3 6.07 -17.48 -54.68
CA ASN A 3 5.66 -17.48 -53.32
C ASN A 3 4.97 -16.18 -53.03
N TYR A 4 3.69 -16.14 -53.10
CA TYR A 4 2.93 -15.04 -52.57
C TYR A 4 2.94 -15.11 -51.05
N GLY A 5 3.25 -14.03 -50.43
CA GLY A 5 3.10 -13.89 -49.02
C GLY A 5 4.32 -14.25 -48.19
N LYS A 6 5.43 -13.79 -48.61
CA LYS A 6 6.58 -13.94 -48.00
C LYS A 6 7.13 -13.16 -47.16
N GLU A 7 6.74 -12.94 -46.53
CA GLU A 7 6.75 -12.19 -45.75
C GLU A 7 7.66 -12.16 -44.65
N GLY A 8 8.83 -11.74 -44.90
CA GLY A 8 9.82 -11.26 -43.99
C GLY A 8 9.44 -9.85 -43.54
N LYS A 9 10.09 -9.41 -42.46
CA LYS A 9 9.90 -8.06 -41.92
C LYS A 9 10.34 -6.98 -42.91
N GLU A 10 11.23 -7.34 -43.83
CA GLU A 10 11.72 -6.47 -44.90
C GLU A 10 10.65 -6.09 -45.90
N ASP A 11 9.57 -6.85 -45.99
CA ASP A 11 8.49 -6.59 -46.92
C ASP A 11 7.52 -5.53 -46.42
N PHE A 12 7.61 -5.16 -45.13
CA PHE A 12 6.78 -4.10 -44.56
C PHE A 12 7.36 -2.74 -44.78
N LYS A 13 6.52 -1.81 -45.25
CA LYS A 13 6.92 -0.41 -45.47
C LYS A 13 5.96 0.53 -44.75
N ILE A 14 6.52 1.49 -44.04
CA ILE A 14 5.72 2.55 -43.43
C ILE A 14 5.41 3.57 -44.54
N VAL A 15 4.13 3.79 -44.80
CA VAL A 15 3.63 4.83 -45.69
C VAL A 15 2.72 5.77 -44.92
N SER A 16 2.76 7.05 -45.25
CA SER A 16 1.90 8.03 -44.59
C SER A 16 1.10 8.80 -45.64
N GLY A 17 -0.12 9.16 -45.27
CA GLY A 17 -1.03 9.88 -46.19
C GLY A 17 -1.97 8.95 -46.95
N LYS A 18 -2.46 9.40 -48.12
CA LYS A 18 -3.40 8.61 -48.91
C LYS A 18 -2.65 7.55 -49.69
N VAL A 19 -2.96 6.29 -49.42
CA VAL A 19 -2.32 5.13 -50.05
C VAL A 19 -3.30 4.49 -51.01
N SER A 20 -2.83 4.12 -52.20
CA SER A 20 -3.63 3.33 -53.14
C SER A 20 -3.29 1.86 -52.98
N THR A 21 -4.29 1.03 -52.71
CA THR A 21 -4.16 -0.43 -52.56
C THR A 21 -4.45 -1.19 -53.83
N TRP A 22 -4.11 -0.65 -54.96
CA TRP A 22 -4.43 -1.21 -56.27
C TRP A 22 -3.54 -2.40 -56.68
N GLU A 23 -2.49 -2.69 -55.94
CA GLU A 23 -1.60 -3.82 -56.22
C GLU A 23 -2.15 -5.09 -55.59
N TRP A 24 -2.26 -6.16 -56.42
CA TRP A 24 -2.72 -7.46 -55.97
C TRP A 24 -1.78 -8.00 -54.88
N GLY A 25 -2.37 -8.46 -53.78
CA GLY A 25 -1.60 -9.03 -52.69
C GLY A 25 -1.07 -8.04 -51.65
N THR A 26 -1.46 -6.77 -51.73
CA THR A 26 -1.06 -5.77 -50.73
C THR A 26 -2.04 -5.74 -49.57
N GLU A 27 -1.55 -5.99 -48.37
CA GLU A 27 -2.30 -5.81 -47.13
C GLU A 27 -1.97 -4.48 -46.49
N LEU A 28 -2.98 -3.78 -45.99
CA LEU A 28 -2.83 -2.50 -45.31
C LEU A 28 -3.16 -2.64 -43.84
N PHE A 29 -2.23 -2.22 -42.97
CA PHE A 29 -2.45 -2.13 -41.56
C PHE A 29 -2.47 -0.66 -41.15
N GLN A 30 -3.54 -0.24 -40.47
CA GLN A 30 -3.61 1.10 -39.95
C GLN A 30 -3.10 1.13 -38.52
N VAL A 31 -2.01 1.87 -38.31
CA VAL A 31 -1.38 2.01 -36.99
C VAL A 31 -1.38 3.50 -36.61
N PRO A 32 -2.33 3.94 -35.78
CA PRO A 32 -2.38 5.32 -35.33
C PRO A 32 -1.18 5.61 -34.40
N LEU A 33 -0.46 6.69 -34.71
CA LEU A 33 0.69 7.14 -33.90
C LEU A 33 0.31 8.14 -32.81
N PHE A 34 -0.97 8.53 -32.76
CA PHE A 34 -1.50 9.35 -31.68
C PHE A 34 -1.90 8.46 -30.49
N GLU A 35 -2.16 9.08 -29.35
CA GLU A 35 -2.55 8.39 -28.13
C GLU A 35 -3.87 7.63 -28.32
N GLN A 36 -3.84 6.36 -28.03
CA GLN A 36 -4.99 5.47 -28.01
C GLN A 36 -5.40 5.23 -26.56
N ARG A 37 -6.70 4.97 -26.35
CA ARG A 37 -7.24 4.62 -25.04
C ARG A 37 -7.82 3.22 -25.13
N GLY A 38 -7.30 2.35 -24.28
CA GLY A 38 -7.83 1.02 -24.04
C GLY A 38 -8.36 0.89 -22.64
N GLY A 39 -9.13 -0.16 -22.40
CA GLY A 39 -9.67 -0.44 -21.07
C GLY A 39 -10.66 -1.58 -21.10
N PHE A 40 -10.78 -2.23 -19.95
CA PHE A 40 -11.66 -3.37 -19.81
C PHE A 40 -13.11 -2.93 -19.82
N GLN A 41 -13.91 -3.54 -20.67
CA GLN A 41 -15.34 -3.23 -20.75
C GLN A 41 -16.12 -3.75 -19.55
N LYS A 42 -15.60 -4.74 -18.85
CA LYS A 42 -16.19 -5.33 -17.65
C LYS A 42 -15.16 -5.39 -16.56
N SER A 43 -15.61 -5.23 -15.32
CA SER A 43 -14.76 -5.45 -14.17
C SER A 43 -14.30 -6.91 -14.10
N VAL A 44 -13.06 -7.12 -13.71
CA VAL A 44 -12.47 -8.44 -13.51
C VAL A 44 -12.30 -8.71 -12.03
N THR A 45 -12.67 -9.92 -11.60
CA THR A 45 -12.51 -10.34 -10.21
C THR A 45 -11.10 -10.89 -9.99
N LEU A 46 -10.44 -10.36 -8.99
CA LEU A 46 -9.07 -10.69 -8.58
C LEU A 46 -9.05 -11.18 -7.13
N LYS A 47 -7.94 -11.79 -6.73
CA LYS A 47 -7.73 -12.25 -5.36
C LYS A 47 -6.47 -11.65 -4.78
N ALA A 48 -6.59 -11.09 -3.60
CA ALA A 48 -5.46 -10.64 -2.80
C ALA A 48 -4.69 -11.84 -2.17
N ALA A 49 -3.56 -11.58 -1.52
CA ALA A 49 -2.74 -12.60 -0.84
C ALA A 49 -3.50 -13.36 0.27
N ASP A 50 -4.48 -12.72 0.88
CA ASP A 50 -5.36 -13.30 1.91
C ASP A 50 -6.62 -13.96 1.34
N ASN A 51 -6.64 -14.26 0.03
CA ASN A 51 -7.76 -14.82 -0.71
C ASN A 51 -9.05 -13.98 -0.72
N THR A 52 -9.00 -12.74 -0.31
CA THR A 52 -10.13 -11.82 -0.42
C THR A 52 -10.31 -11.42 -1.87
N GLU A 53 -11.57 -11.47 -2.35
CA GLU A 53 -11.92 -11.08 -3.70
C GLU A 53 -12.21 -9.58 -3.77
N PHE A 54 -11.74 -8.97 -4.84
CA PHE A 54 -12.04 -7.60 -5.20
C PHE A 54 -12.12 -7.46 -6.72
N ASN A 55 -12.74 -6.39 -7.18
CA ASN A 55 -12.87 -6.13 -8.60
C ASN A 55 -11.88 -5.06 -9.04
N ALA A 56 -11.49 -5.12 -10.30
CA ALA A 56 -10.71 -4.09 -10.95
C ALA A 56 -11.26 -3.80 -12.35
N THR A 57 -11.21 -2.54 -12.76
CA THR A 57 -11.60 -2.12 -14.11
C THR A 57 -10.44 -1.32 -14.72
N PRO A 58 -9.39 -2.00 -15.22
CA PRO A 58 -8.21 -1.32 -15.72
C PRO A 58 -8.51 -0.41 -16.90
N LEU A 59 -7.99 0.81 -16.83
CA LEU A 59 -7.98 1.78 -17.92
C LEU A 59 -6.55 2.17 -18.22
N TYR A 60 -6.22 2.32 -19.49
CA TYR A 60 -4.88 2.70 -19.90
C TYR A 60 -4.90 3.56 -21.17
N SER A 61 -3.84 4.33 -21.36
CA SER A 61 -3.61 4.99 -22.63
C SER A 61 -2.18 4.75 -23.09
N TYR A 62 -2.01 4.64 -24.39
CA TYR A 62 -0.74 4.30 -25.00
C TYR A 62 -0.62 4.87 -26.40
N ARG A 63 0.57 4.86 -26.96
CA ARG A 63 0.82 5.12 -28.37
C ARG A 63 1.80 4.10 -28.93
N VAL A 64 1.74 3.86 -30.22
CA VAL A 64 2.73 3.06 -30.91
C VAL A 64 4.01 3.88 -31.10
N ILE A 65 5.16 3.28 -30.79
CA ILE A 65 6.46 3.88 -31.05
C ILE A 65 6.72 3.78 -32.56
N LYS A 66 6.86 4.92 -33.23
CA LYS A 66 6.95 4.99 -34.70
C LYS A 66 7.96 4.00 -35.29
N ASP A 67 9.16 3.95 -34.69
CA ASP A 67 10.24 3.08 -35.20
C ASP A 67 10.00 1.59 -34.93
N LYS A 68 9.01 1.27 -34.11
CA LYS A 68 8.59 -0.09 -33.75
C LYS A 68 7.25 -0.49 -34.39
N ALA A 69 6.64 0.39 -35.18
CA ALA A 69 5.34 0.13 -35.77
C ALA A 69 5.33 -1.13 -36.68
N ILE A 70 6.41 -1.37 -37.41
CA ILE A 70 6.57 -2.58 -38.23
C ILE A 70 6.64 -3.83 -37.32
N ASP A 71 7.38 -3.76 -36.21
CA ASP A 71 7.49 -4.86 -35.27
C ASP A 71 6.13 -5.22 -34.67
N VAL A 72 5.37 -4.19 -34.24
CA VAL A 72 4.02 -4.36 -33.70
C VAL A 72 3.10 -5.06 -34.70
N VAL A 73 3.13 -4.69 -35.96
CA VAL A 73 2.30 -5.31 -36.99
C VAL A 73 2.80 -6.71 -37.32
N PHE A 74 4.09 -6.90 -37.54
CA PHE A 74 4.68 -8.16 -37.94
C PHE A 74 4.45 -9.27 -36.91
N ASP A 75 4.68 -8.95 -35.63
CA ASP A 75 4.51 -9.92 -34.53
C ASP A 75 3.05 -10.29 -34.29
N ASN A 76 2.13 -9.42 -34.66
CA ASN A 76 0.70 -9.57 -34.38
C ASN A 76 -0.19 -9.64 -35.62
N LYS A 77 0.35 -9.83 -36.83
CA LYS A 77 -0.43 -9.85 -38.08
C LYS A 77 -1.53 -10.90 -38.13
N HIS A 78 -1.42 -11.93 -37.29
CA HIS A 78 -2.37 -13.05 -37.23
C HIS A 78 -3.72 -12.68 -36.56
N ILE A 79 -3.79 -11.52 -35.88
CA ILE A 79 -5.01 -11.12 -35.15
C ILE A 79 -5.98 -10.27 -35.96
N GLY A 80 -5.55 -9.75 -37.08
CA GLY A 80 -6.39 -8.92 -37.96
C GLY A 80 -5.57 -7.96 -38.82
N ASN A 81 -6.26 -7.26 -39.70
CA ASN A 81 -5.68 -6.25 -40.58
C ASN A 81 -6.57 -5.00 -40.66
N GLY A 82 -6.15 -4.02 -41.42
CA GLY A 82 -6.91 -2.79 -41.66
C GLY A 82 -7.19 -1.98 -40.40
N ASP A 83 -8.38 -1.38 -40.36
CA ASP A 83 -8.80 -0.46 -39.29
C ASP A 83 -9.04 -1.15 -37.95
N TRP A 84 -9.26 -2.46 -37.97
CA TRP A 84 -9.55 -3.25 -36.77
C TRP A 84 -8.32 -3.80 -36.07
N PHE A 85 -7.15 -3.67 -36.68
CA PHE A 85 -5.91 -4.25 -36.17
C PHE A 85 -5.61 -3.80 -34.74
N MET A 86 -5.66 -2.50 -34.48
CA MET A 86 -5.36 -1.97 -33.13
C MET A 86 -6.37 -2.46 -32.07
N ARG A 87 -7.65 -2.49 -32.42
CA ARG A 87 -8.66 -3.01 -31.52
C ARG A 87 -8.48 -4.49 -31.25
N SER A 88 -8.17 -5.27 -32.28
CA SER A 88 -7.87 -6.69 -32.11
C SER A 88 -6.60 -6.90 -31.28
N LEU A 89 -5.61 -6.02 -31.38
CA LEU A 89 -4.41 -6.03 -30.53
C LEU A 89 -4.78 -5.78 -29.07
N GLU A 90 -5.64 -4.81 -28.79
CA GLU A 90 -6.15 -4.53 -27.44
C GLU A 90 -6.89 -5.75 -26.89
N ASP A 91 -7.93 -6.23 -27.59
CA ASP A 91 -8.83 -7.27 -27.10
C ASP A 91 -8.13 -8.63 -26.94
N ASN A 92 -7.22 -8.99 -27.85
CA ASN A 92 -6.63 -10.32 -27.87
C ASN A 92 -5.24 -10.44 -27.25
N ILE A 93 -4.52 -9.33 -27.12
CA ILE A 93 -3.12 -9.34 -26.65
C ILE A 93 -2.94 -8.49 -25.39
N LEU A 94 -3.32 -7.20 -25.43
CA LEU A 94 -3.00 -6.29 -24.34
C LEU A 94 -3.88 -6.54 -23.12
N GLU A 95 -5.20 -6.63 -23.28
CA GLU A 95 -6.10 -6.86 -22.14
C GLU A 95 -5.83 -8.19 -21.42
N PRO A 96 -5.71 -9.35 -22.09
CA PRO A 96 -5.37 -10.60 -21.42
C PRO A 96 -4.03 -10.50 -20.67
N ARG A 97 -3.04 -9.85 -21.27
CA ARG A 97 -1.74 -9.70 -20.63
C ARG A 97 -1.77 -8.78 -19.42
N ILE A 98 -2.47 -7.65 -19.51
CA ILE A 98 -2.69 -6.77 -18.37
C ILE A 98 -3.41 -7.50 -17.24
N TYR A 99 -4.45 -8.29 -17.57
CA TYR A 99 -5.17 -9.12 -16.59
C TYR A 99 -4.21 -10.07 -15.85
N ASP A 100 -3.36 -10.77 -16.57
CA ASP A 100 -2.41 -11.70 -15.96
C ASP A 100 -1.41 -10.98 -15.04
N LEU A 101 -0.90 -9.82 -15.46
CA LEU A 101 0.00 -9.01 -14.65
C LEU A 101 -0.66 -8.50 -13.37
N ILE A 102 -1.89 -7.99 -13.45
CA ILE A 102 -2.64 -7.54 -12.29
C ILE A 102 -2.93 -8.71 -11.34
N LYS A 103 -3.33 -9.85 -11.89
CA LYS A 103 -3.63 -11.08 -11.14
C LYS A 103 -2.39 -11.63 -10.41
N GLU A 104 -1.24 -11.57 -11.04
CA GLU A 104 0.02 -11.97 -10.42
C GLU A 104 0.42 -11.01 -9.31
N GLU A 105 0.38 -9.71 -9.58
CA GLU A 105 0.79 -8.69 -8.63
C GLU A 105 -0.17 -8.60 -7.43
N SER A 106 -1.50 -8.72 -7.67
CA SER A 106 -2.51 -8.66 -6.61
C SER A 106 -2.31 -9.72 -5.52
N ARG A 107 -1.80 -10.89 -5.87
CA ARG A 107 -1.52 -11.97 -4.93
C ARG A 107 -0.35 -11.71 -3.98
N LYS A 108 0.42 -10.66 -4.22
CA LYS A 108 1.56 -10.27 -3.36
C LYS A 108 1.11 -9.33 -2.24
N TYR A 109 -0.08 -8.73 -2.34
CA TYR A 109 -0.60 -7.75 -1.39
C TYR A 109 -1.80 -8.29 -0.61
N LYS A 110 -1.81 -8.02 0.69
CA LYS A 110 -2.98 -8.30 1.52
C LYS A 110 -4.03 -7.22 1.31
N THR A 111 -5.29 -7.56 1.51
CA THR A 111 -6.41 -6.62 1.37
C THR A 111 -6.24 -5.39 2.26
N ASP A 112 -5.76 -5.57 3.49
CA ASP A 112 -5.48 -4.45 4.40
C ASP A 112 -4.46 -3.46 3.84
N THR A 113 -3.42 -3.98 3.19
CA THR A 113 -2.39 -3.14 2.57
C THR A 113 -2.96 -2.38 1.38
N LEU A 114 -3.82 -3.01 0.58
CA LEU A 114 -4.47 -2.38 -0.57
C LEU A 114 -5.48 -1.31 -0.16
N MET A 115 -6.14 -1.48 0.99
CA MET A 115 -7.13 -0.54 1.52
C MET A 115 -6.55 0.54 2.44
N ALA A 116 -5.31 0.36 2.90
CA ALA A 116 -4.64 1.36 3.72
C ALA A 116 -4.39 2.66 2.93
N ASP A 117 -4.31 3.78 3.65
CA ASP A 117 -4.00 5.07 3.04
C ASP A 117 -2.71 5.00 2.22
N GLY A 118 -2.81 5.29 0.94
CA GLY A 118 -1.69 5.21 0.00
C GLY A 118 -1.35 3.80 -0.51
N GLY A 119 -1.93 2.74 0.04
CA GLY A 119 -1.65 1.36 -0.37
C GLY A 119 -2.15 1.05 -1.77
N SER A 120 -3.36 1.46 -2.10
CA SER A 120 -3.92 1.38 -3.45
C SER A 120 -3.07 2.14 -4.46
N LEU A 121 -2.62 3.35 -4.13
CA LEU A 121 -1.77 4.17 -4.99
C LEU A 121 -0.40 3.52 -5.22
N ALA A 122 0.22 2.96 -4.18
CA ALA A 122 1.49 2.26 -4.29
C ALA A 122 1.38 1.01 -5.18
N PHE A 123 0.28 0.27 -5.05
CA PHE A 123 -0.03 -0.87 -5.89
C PHE A 123 -0.24 -0.47 -7.35
N GLU A 124 -1.05 0.58 -7.62
CA GLU A 124 -1.28 1.09 -8.97
C GLU A 124 0.02 1.56 -9.63
N LYS A 125 0.86 2.29 -8.90
CA LYS A 125 2.16 2.73 -9.40
C LYS A 125 3.07 1.56 -9.74
N LYS A 126 3.08 0.53 -8.91
CA LYS A 126 3.84 -0.69 -9.19
C LYS A 126 3.34 -1.40 -10.44
N LEU A 127 2.01 -1.50 -10.60
CA LEU A 127 1.41 -2.06 -11.80
C LEU A 127 1.72 -1.22 -13.05
N GLU A 128 1.64 0.11 -12.94
CA GLU A 128 2.01 1.00 -14.04
C GLU A 128 3.44 0.74 -14.51
N ASP A 129 4.40 0.59 -13.60
CA ASP A 129 5.80 0.30 -13.95
C ASP A 129 5.94 -1.05 -14.67
N ILE A 130 5.22 -2.08 -14.20
CA ILE A 130 5.23 -3.41 -14.81
C ILE A 130 4.60 -3.37 -16.21
N VAL A 131 3.41 -2.77 -16.34
CA VAL A 131 2.70 -2.64 -17.62
C VAL A 131 3.49 -1.77 -18.60
N ARG A 132 4.13 -0.70 -18.12
CA ARG A 132 5.00 0.16 -18.91
C ARG A 132 6.17 -0.60 -19.54
N THR A 133 6.80 -1.49 -18.77
CA THR A 133 7.88 -2.35 -19.26
C THR A 133 7.37 -3.30 -20.32
N GLU A 134 6.28 -4.01 -20.05
CA GLU A 134 5.65 -4.93 -20.99
C GLU A 134 5.25 -4.24 -22.31
N PHE A 135 4.67 -3.04 -22.23
CA PHE A 135 4.27 -2.27 -23.41
C PHE A 135 5.49 -1.86 -24.23
N LYS A 136 6.55 -1.41 -23.56
CA LYS A 136 7.79 -0.99 -24.22
C LYS A 136 8.44 -2.14 -24.99
N ASP A 137 8.44 -3.34 -24.43
CA ASP A 137 8.97 -4.54 -25.09
C ASP A 137 8.17 -4.89 -26.33
N ARG A 138 6.89 -4.54 -26.35
CA ARG A 138 6.00 -4.73 -27.51
C ARG A 138 5.99 -3.55 -28.49
N GLY A 139 6.85 -2.57 -28.33
CA GLY A 139 6.89 -1.38 -29.20
C GLY A 139 5.82 -0.33 -28.92
N LEU A 140 5.23 -0.36 -27.73
CA LEU A 140 4.20 0.58 -27.27
C LEU A 140 4.76 1.46 -26.15
N ASP A 141 4.29 2.70 -26.08
CA ASP A 141 4.67 3.68 -25.07
C ASP A 141 3.43 3.97 -24.18
N LEU A 142 3.38 3.39 -22.98
CA LEU A 142 2.31 3.61 -22.02
C LEU A 142 2.32 5.05 -21.51
N LYS A 143 1.19 5.74 -21.59
CA LYS A 143 1.02 7.13 -21.15
C LYS A 143 0.38 7.22 -19.78
N SER A 144 -0.66 6.45 -19.54
CA SER A 144 -1.33 6.38 -18.27
C SER A 144 -1.85 4.97 -18.01
N PHE A 145 -1.97 4.63 -16.73
CA PHE A 145 -2.57 3.38 -16.27
C PHE A 145 -3.32 3.64 -14.96
N SER A 146 -4.49 3.06 -14.81
CA SER A 146 -5.24 3.00 -13.55
C SER A 146 -5.92 1.65 -13.44
N ALA A 147 -5.78 1.00 -12.30
CA ALA A 147 -6.39 -0.30 -12.06
C ALA A 147 -7.85 -0.21 -11.63
N GLN A 148 -8.29 0.93 -11.09
CA GLN A 148 -9.64 1.18 -10.57
C GLN A 148 -10.13 0.04 -9.69
N LEU A 149 -9.54 -0.10 -8.51
CA LEU A 149 -9.86 -1.17 -7.57
C LEU A 149 -11.19 -0.90 -6.85
N GLU A 150 -12.06 -1.90 -6.81
CA GLU A 150 -13.33 -1.87 -6.11
C GLU A 150 -13.44 -3.02 -5.12
N PHE A 151 -13.62 -2.70 -3.85
CA PHE A 151 -13.87 -3.67 -2.79
C PHE A 151 -15.36 -3.67 -2.44
N SER A 152 -15.91 -4.85 -2.20
CA SER A 152 -17.30 -4.97 -1.76
C SER A 152 -17.49 -4.33 -0.38
N ASP A 153 -18.69 -3.81 -0.11
CA ASP A 153 -19.03 -3.18 1.18
C ASP A 153 -18.80 -4.14 2.35
N ARG A 154 -19.08 -5.42 2.16
CA ARG A 154 -18.81 -6.46 3.15
C ARG A 154 -17.32 -6.61 3.50
N VAL A 155 -16.45 -6.43 2.52
CA VAL A 155 -14.98 -6.49 2.75
C VAL A 155 -14.53 -5.24 3.49
N ARG A 156 -15.06 -4.07 3.10
CA ARG A 156 -14.78 -2.79 3.78
C ARG A 156 -15.20 -2.86 5.24
N GLU A 157 -16.44 -3.22 5.51
CA GLU A 157 -16.96 -3.36 6.88
C GLU A 157 -16.13 -4.33 7.74
N LYS A 158 -15.71 -5.46 7.16
CA LYS A 158 -14.89 -6.43 7.87
C LYS A 158 -13.50 -5.90 8.24
N ILE A 159 -12.92 -5.09 7.37
CA ILE A 159 -11.62 -4.46 7.62
C ILE A 159 -11.75 -3.32 8.62
N ASP A 160 -12.80 -2.50 8.52
CA ASP A 160 -13.07 -1.42 9.45
C ASP A 160 -13.29 -1.96 10.87
N ASN A 161 -14.10 -3.01 11.03
CA ASN A 161 -14.31 -3.68 12.31
C ASN A 161 -12.99 -4.24 12.89
N ARG A 162 -12.13 -4.81 12.05
CA ARG A 162 -10.83 -5.32 12.50
C ARG A 162 -9.88 -4.19 12.90
N ASN A 163 -9.87 -3.08 12.17
CA ASN A 163 -9.08 -1.91 12.50
C ASN A 163 -9.54 -1.29 13.82
N GLU A 164 -10.85 -1.23 14.05
CA GLU A 164 -11.42 -0.79 15.32
C GLU A 164 -10.98 -1.69 16.48
N VAL A 165 -11.07 -3.00 16.32
CA VAL A 165 -10.60 -3.97 17.33
C VAL A 165 -9.11 -3.80 17.60
N ASN A 166 -8.28 -3.67 16.57
CA ASN A 166 -6.83 -3.46 16.73
C ASN A 166 -6.52 -2.14 17.44
N THR A 167 -7.25 -1.08 17.12
CA THR A 167 -7.14 0.21 17.81
C THR A 167 -7.50 0.09 19.27
N ASN A 168 -8.61 -0.61 19.59
CA ASN A 168 -9.04 -0.85 20.97
C ASN A 168 -8.01 -1.67 21.75
N ILE A 169 -7.42 -2.70 21.15
CA ILE A 169 -6.33 -3.49 21.77
C ILE A 169 -5.14 -2.58 22.07
N SER A 170 -4.71 -1.74 21.11
CA SER A 170 -3.60 -0.81 21.31
C SER A 170 -3.86 0.17 22.47
N VAL A 171 -5.08 0.70 22.57
CA VAL A 171 -5.48 1.56 23.69
C VAL A 171 -5.47 0.84 25.03
N ILE A 172 -5.90 -0.42 25.05
CA ILE A 172 -5.87 -1.27 26.27
C ILE A 172 -4.43 -1.53 26.69
N ASP A 173 -3.55 -1.88 25.75
CA ASP A 173 -2.14 -2.12 26.02
C ASP A 173 -1.44 -0.87 26.59
N GLN A 174 -1.73 0.31 26.04
CA GLN A 174 -1.24 1.58 26.60
C GLN A 174 -1.72 1.81 28.04
N LYS A 175 -3.00 1.57 28.31
CA LYS A 175 -3.55 1.71 29.68
C LYS A 175 -2.91 0.71 30.65
N ILE A 176 -2.64 -0.51 30.24
CA ILE A 176 -1.95 -1.54 31.04
C ILE A 176 -0.52 -1.06 31.37
N GLU A 177 0.17 -0.50 30.39
CA GLU A 177 1.53 0.01 30.60
C GLU A 177 1.55 1.23 31.54
N GLU A 178 0.61 2.15 31.38
CA GLU A 178 0.44 3.28 32.29
C GLU A 178 0.15 2.82 33.71
N GLN A 179 -0.73 1.84 33.89
CA GLN A 179 -1.08 1.30 35.21
C GLN A 179 0.09 0.56 35.87
N LYS A 180 0.91 -0.15 35.10
CA LYS A 180 2.16 -0.74 35.60
C LYS A 180 3.11 0.33 36.12
N LYS A 181 3.32 1.41 35.34
CA LYS A 181 4.16 2.53 35.76
C LYS A 181 3.64 3.23 37.02
N GLN A 182 2.32 3.38 37.15
CA GLN A 182 1.70 3.95 38.34
C GLN A 182 1.93 3.04 39.57
N ASN A 183 1.72 1.73 39.44
CA ASN A 183 1.95 0.77 40.51
C ASN A 183 3.42 0.74 40.96
N GLU A 184 4.35 0.77 40.04
CA GLU A 184 5.80 0.86 40.35
C GLU A 184 6.14 2.15 41.10
N LEU A 185 5.52 3.27 40.72
CA LEU A 185 5.70 4.55 41.37
C LEU A 185 5.12 4.57 42.78
N GLU A 186 3.98 3.92 42.99
CA GLU A 186 3.39 3.75 44.33
C GLU A 186 4.23 2.82 45.22
N GLU A 187 4.76 1.73 44.68
CA GLU A 187 5.70 0.87 45.38
C GLU A 187 6.97 1.60 45.81
N LEU A 188 7.53 2.44 44.89
CA LEU A 188 8.70 3.25 45.21
C LEU A 188 8.39 4.29 46.31
N LYS A 189 7.23 4.96 46.24
CA LYS A 189 6.79 5.87 47.30
C LYS A 189 6.63 5.17 48.64
N THR A 190 6.04 4.00 48.64
CA THR A 190 5.86 3.16 49.88
C THR A 190 7.22 2.74 50.45
N LYS A 191 8.15 2.29 49.59
CA LYS A 191 9.54 1.99 50.01
C LYS A 191 10.24 3.19 50.58
N GLN A 192 10.09 4.37 49.94
CA GLN A 192 10.67 5.62 50.42
C GLN A 192 10.08 6.03 51.75
N ALA A 193 8.76 5.92 51.95
CA ALA A 193 8.10 6.20 53.22
C ALA A 193 8.58 5.27 54.34
N LEU A 194 8.76 3.97 54.03
CA LEU A 194 9.31 2.98 54.98
C LEU A 194 10.76 3.26 55.38
N ILE A 195 11.59 3.68 54.42
CA ILE A 195 12.99 4.09 54.69
C ILE A 195 13.02 5.33 55.59
N THR A 196 12.15 6.32 55.27
CA THR A 196 12.05 7.57 56.07
C THR A 196 11.55 7.25 57.49
N SER A 197 10.55 6.38 57.64
CA SER A 197 10.06 6.01 58.98
C SER A 197 11.08 5.19 59.81
N LYS A 198 11.86 4.33 59.17
CA LYS A 198 12.95 3.61 59.81
C LYS A 198 14.17 4.47 60.14
N GLY A 199 14.37 5.54 59.34
CA GLY A 199 15.44 6.50 59.58
C GLY A 199 15.17 7.57 60.63
N LEU A 200 13.91 7.67 61.12
CA LEU A 200 13.53 8.55 62.24
C LEU A 200 13.87 7.86 63.56
N THR A 201 15.15 7.79 63.88
CA THR A 201 15.60 7.37 65.21
C THR A 201 15.21 8.46 66.25
N LYS A 202 15.05 8.04 67.52
CA LYS A 202 14.77 9.00 68.62
C LYS A 202 15.72 10.22 68.62
N GLU A 203 16.95 10.00 68.25
CA GLU A 203 17.99 11.03 68.13
C GLU A 203 17.71 12.07 67.05
N ILE A 204 17.24 11.64 65.88
CA ILE A 204 16.87 12.55 64.77
C ILE A 204 15.63 13.36 65.13
N LEU A 205 14.63 12.74 65.75
CA LEU A 205 13.43 13.41 66.26
C LEU A 205 13.79 14.41 67.33
N TYR A 206 14.70 14.06 68.24
CA TYR A 206 15.22 14.98 69.26
C TYR A 206 15.95 16.17 68.63
N LYS A 207 16.79 15.95 67.65
CA LYS A 207 17.52 17.03 66.96
C LYS A 207 16.56 17.97 66.23
N GLN A 208 15.55 17.42 65.52
CA GLN A 208 14.54 18.24 64.86
C GLN A 208 13.66 19.01 65.83
N PHE A 209 13.42 18.46 67.03
CA PHE A 209 12.71 19.17 68.07
C PHE A 209 13.53 20.34 68.64
N ILE A 210 14.82 20.12 68.89
CA ILE A 210 15.74 21.16 69.35
C ILE A 210 15.89 22.26 68.30
N ASP A 211 16.00 21.92 67.02
CA ASP A 211 16.16 22.91 65.92
C ASP A 211 14.90 23.79 65.71
N LYS A 212 13.72 23.28 66.13
CA LYS A 212 12.46 24.00 66.04
C LYS A 212 12.02 24.64 67.37
N TRP A 213 12.81 24.47 68.45
CA TRP A 213 12.48 25.02 69.74
C TRP A 213 12.64 26.49 69.78
N ASP A 214 11.62 27.19 70.28
CA ASP A 214 11.54 28.67 70.39
C ASP A 214 12.30 29.31 71.57
N GLY A 215 12.98 28.46 72.37
CA GLY A 215 13.75 28.88 73.53
C GLY A 215 12.93 29.35 74.76
N LYS A 216 11.61 29.22 74.71
CA LYS A 216 10.72 29.67 75.76
C LYS A 216 10.11 28.61 76.63
N THR A 217 9.94 27.45 76.10
CA THR A 217 9.36 26.27 76.80
C THR A 217 10.44 25.50 77.57
N PRO A 218 10.36 25.31 78.89
CA PRO A 218 11.39 24.55 79.65
C PRO A 218 11.59 23.16 79.09
N LEU A 219 12.81 22.77 78.78
CA LEU A 219 13.21 21.47 78.30
C LEU A 219 13.17 20.37 79.38
N TYR A 220 12.98 20.78 80.64
CA TYR A 220 12.98 19.81 81.75
C TYR A 220 11.55 19.54 82.24
N GLY A 221 11.14 18.27 82.09
CA GLY A 221 9.96 17.76 82.78
C GLY A 221 8.77 17.31 81.95
N VAL A 222 8.74 17.60 80.66
CA VAL A 222 7.69 17.12 79.75
C VAL A 222 8.28 16.45 78.50
N THR A 223 8.27 15.12 78.53
CA THR A 223 8.61 14.39 77.27
C THR A 223 7.42 14.54 76.31
N PRO A 224 7.59 15.12 75.13
CA PRO A 224 6.51 15.19 74.18
C PRO A 224 5.90 13.78 73.91
N GLU A 225 4.58 13.72 73.84
CA GLU A 225 3.86 12.42 73.71
C GLU A 225 4.32 11.56 72.58
N PHE A 226 4.82 12.14 71.47
CA PHE A 226 5.35 11.40 70.32
C PHE A 226 6.71 10.72 70.62
N LEU A 227 7.41 11.10 71.68
CA LEU A 227 8.64 10.42 72.15
C LEU A 227 8.36 9.25 73.08
N LYS A 228 7.10 9.08 73.53
CA LYS A 228 6.65 7.92 74.36
C LYS A 228 6.33 6.75 73.44
N ILE A 229 7.28 6.33 72.61
CA ILE A 229 7.11 5.10 71.86
C ILE A 229 7.41 3.94 72.77
N THR A 230 6.33 3.31 73.20
CA THR A 230 6.40 2.05 73.96
C THR A 230 7.15 0.99 73.14
N ASN A 231 8.06 0.32 73.81
CA ASN A 231 8.75 -0.88 73.27
C ASN A 231 7.80 -1.93 72.79
#